data_bd70e7b29473211d82acb94916ff567a
#
_entry.id   bd70e7b29473211d82acb94916ff567a
#
_cell.length_a   1.000
_cell.length_b   1.000
_cell.length_c   1.000
_cell.angle_alpha   90.00
_cell.angle_beta   90.00
_cell.angle_gamma   90.00
#
_symmetry.space_group_name_H-M   'P 1'
#
loop_
_entity.id
_entity.type
_entity.pdbx_description
1 polymer ?
#
loop_
_entity_poly.entity_id
_entity_poly.type
_entity_poly.pdbx_seq_one_letter_code
_entity_poly.pdbx_strand_id
1 'polypeptide(L)'
;CKQIIQNHTMSTTSTHYVYQEPAIEFVTVAVQLCLYLEQAEEQERADFIEKMLCLLPLLYLKARLLPKATEEMDGYPERFVTEYEYESMRQAIAQKLGSDDAYLEVFVEDMRYSDEPITAFISENIADIYQEVKDLACNYQTREEAVMNDALVSCLEAFEQHWGQKLLNVLRPLHTLSLHVDE
;
A
#
# COMPACT_ATOMS: atom_id res chain seq x y z
N CYS A 1 24.74 29.11 2.66
CA CYS A 1 23.65 28.13 2.71
C CYS A 1 22.89 28.03 4.04
N LYS A 2 23.11 28.91 5.03
CA LYS A 2 22.43 28.88 6.34
C LYS A 2 21.35 29.95 6.52
N GLN A 3 20.97 30.69 5.49
CA GLN A 3 20.09 31.88 5.63
C GLN A 3 18.74 31.77 4.90
N ILE A 4 18.39 30.63 4.33
CA ILE A 4 17.14 30.47 3.55
C ILE A 4 16.01 29.77 4.37
N ILE A 5 16.27 29.31 5.58
CA ILE A 5 15.28 28.55 6.38
C ILE A 5 14.58 29.37 7.48
N GLN A 6 14.84 30.66 7.57
CA GLN A 6 14.12 31.53 8.53
C GLN A 6 13.26 32.53 7.76
N ASN A 7 12.01 32.21 7.56
CA ASN A 7 10.83 33.09 7.53
C ASN A 7 9.66 32.43 6.79
N HIS A 8 9.03 31.45 7.42
CA HIS A 8 7.64 31.14 7.14
C HIS A 8 6.95 30.74 8.45
N THR A 9 6.89 31.71 9.37
CA THR A 9 5.87 31.69 10.43
C THR A 9 4.59 32.25 9.83
N MET A 10 3.90 31.48 9.02
CA MET A 10 2.51 31.76 8.68
C MET A 10 1.63 31.17 9.80
N SER A 11 0.71 31.98 10.27
CA SER A 11 -0.39 31.66 11.17
C SER A 11 -1.01 30.30 10.75
N THR A 12 -0.70 29.24 11.49
CA THR A 12 -1.35 27.93 11.35
C THR A 12 -2.73 28.04 12.02
N THR A 13 -3.76 28.37 11.25
CA THR A 13 -5.05 27.74 11.48
C THR A 13 -4.77 26.25 11.46
N SER A 14 -4.94 25.56 12.58
CA SER A 14 -4.73 24.11 12.69
C SER A 14 -5.69 23.43 11.72
N THR A 15 -5.19 23.10 10.52
CA THR A 15 -5.97 22.32 9.56
C THR A 15 -6.04 20.90 10.08
N HIS A 16 -7.23 20.30 10.08
CA HIS A 16 -7.42 18.93 10.52
C HIS A 16 -6.39 17.99 9.87
N TYR A 17 -5.96 16.97 10.63
CA TYR A 17 -4.92 16.02 10.21
C TYR A 17 -5.10 15.49 8.77
N VAL A 18 -6.34 15.15 8.42
CA VAL A 18 -6.69 14.60 7.10
C VAL A 18 -6.41 15.55 5.92
N TYR A 19 -6.34 16.86 6.16
CA TYR A 19 -6.04 17.87 5.11
C TYR A 19 -4.58 18.32 5.11
N GLN A 20 -3.75 17.76 5.98
CA GLN A 20 -2.32 18.06 5.97
C GLN A 20 -1.65 17.41 4.76
N GLU A 21 -0.62 18.06 4.25
CA GLU A 21 0.11 17.63 3.05
C GLU A 21 0.53 16.15 3.08
N PRO A 22 1.11 15.60 4.17
CA PRO A 22 1.48 14.19 4.19
C PRO A 22 0.29 13.23 4.02
N ALA A 23 -0.87 13.54 4.61
CA ALA A 23 -2.08 12.72 4.49
C ALA A 23 -2.63 12.75 3.06
N ILE A 24 -2.72 13.94 2.45
CA ILE A 24 -3.16 14.11 1.06
C ILE A 24 -2.23 13.37 0.10
N GLU A 25 -0.91 13.48 0.28
CA GLU A 25 0.07 12.79 -0.55
C GLU A 25 -0.04 11.26 -0.45
N PHE A 26 -0.17 10.73 0.77
CA PHE A 26 -0.34 9.30 0.99
C PHE A 26 -1.61 8.78 0.32
N VAL A 27 -2.76 9.41 0.58
CA VAL A 27 -4.05 9.03 -0.02
C VAL A 27 -4.01 9.15 -1.55
N THR A 28 -3.32 10.16 -2.08
CA THR A 28 -3.16 10.30 -3.54
C THR A 28 -2.43 9.10 -4.14
N VAL A 29 -1.34 8.65 -3.52
CA VAL A 29 -0.59 7.47 -3.99
C VAL A 29 -1.42 6.20 -3.81
N ALA A 30 -2.14 6.06 -2.69
CA ALA A 30 -3.04 4.94 -2.45
C ALA A 30 -4.13 4.83 -3.53
N VAL A 31 -4.79 5.94 -3.88
CA VAL A 31 -5.79 5.98 -4.96
C VAL A 31 -5.17 5.65 -6.31
N GLN A 32 -3.98 6.18 -6.62
CA GLN A 32 -3.29 5.85 -7.87
C GLN A 32 -2.96 4.35 -7.97
N LEU A 33 -2.51 3.73 -6.89
CA LEU A 33 -2.28 2.30 -6.85
C LEU A 33 -3.57 1.51 -7.09
N CYS A 34 -4.68 1.86 -6.41
CA CYS A 34 -5.97 1.20 -6.60
C CYS A 34 -6.44 1.28 -8.06
N LEU A 35 -6.45 2.48 -8.65
CA LEU A 35 -6.88 2.68 -10.04
C LEU A 35 -6.01 1.91 -11.03
N TYR A 36 -4.72 1.80 -10.76
CA TYR A 36 -3.81 1.05 -11.60
C TYR A 36 -4.06 -0.46 -11.51
N LEU A 37 -4.24 -0.98 -10.30
CA LEU A 37 -4.51 -2.40 -10.06
C LEU A 37 -5.89 -2.83 -10.61
N GLU A 38 -6.90 -1.97 -10.54
CA GLU A 38 -8.23 -2.23 -11.10
C GLU A 38 -8.25 -2.40 -12.63
N GLN A 39 -7.19 -1.96 -13.30
CA GLN A 39 -6.96 -2.13 -14.74
C GLN A 39 -5.87 -3.18 -15.05
N ALA A 40 -5.48 -3.98 -14.05
CA ALA A 40 -4.35 -4.90 -14.19
C ALA A 40 -4.51 -5.90 -15.34
N GLU A 41 -5.72 -6.35 -15.65
CA GLU A 41 -5.98 -7.29 -16.76
C GLU A 41 -5.55 -6.71 -18.12
N GLU A 42 -5.73 -5.41 -18.33
CA GLU A 42 -5.48 -4.72 -19.60
C GLU A 42 -4.00 -4.41 -19.85
N GLN A 43 -3.14 -4.55 -18.83
CA GLN A 43 -1.76 -4.13 -18.90
C GLN A 43 -0.84 -5.26 -19.35
N GLU A 44 0.21 -4.90 -20.07
CA GLU A 44 1.30 -5.83 -20.35
C GLU A 44 2.08 -6.18 -19.08
N ARG A 45 2.59 -7.42 -19.00
CA ARG A 45 3.31 -7.92 -17.83
C ARG A 45 4.51 -7.04 -17.44
N ALA A 46 5.31 -6.64 -18.42
CA ALA A 46 6.49 -5.81 -18.22
C ALA A 46 6.14 -4.47 -17.60
N ASP A 47 5.14 -3.78 -18.18
CA ASP A 47 4.65 -2.48 -17.70
C ASP A 47 4.08 -2.59 -16.29
N PHE A 48 3.39 -3.70 -15.98
CA PHE A 48 2.88 -3.96 -14.64
C PHE A 48 4.02 -4.05 -13.61
N ILE A 49 5.05 -4.85 -13.88
CA ILE A 49 6.20 -5.03 -12.99
C ILE A 49 6.91 -3.69 -12.75
N GLU A 50 7.23 -2.96 -13.81
CA GLU A 50 7.88 -1.64 -13.71
C GLU A 50 7.04 -0.64 -12.90
N LYS A 51 5.73 -0.63 -13.11
CA LYS A 51 4.83 0.27 -12.41
C LYS A 51 4.71 -0.08 -10.92
N MET A 52 4.65 -1.37 -10.58
CA MET A 52 4.65 -1.80 -9.18
C MET A 52 5.95 -1.41 -8.47
N LEU A 53 7.10 -1.54 -9.14
CA LEU A 53 8.39 -1.11 -8.60
C LEU A 53 8.50 0.41 -8.38
N CYS A 54 7.66 1.20 -9.03
CA CYS A 54 7.56 2.63 -8.76
C CYS A 54 6.54 2.96 -7.65
N LEU A 55 5.32 2.37 -7.73
CA LEU A 55 4.22 2.74 -6.84
C LEU A 55 4.37 2.18 -5.42
N LEU A 56 4.82 0.93 -5.27
CA LEU A 56 4.93 0.32 -3.95
C LEU A 56 5.99 1.01 -3.06
N PRO A 57 7.23 1.30 -3.52
CA PRO A 57 8.18 2.05 -2.72
C PRO A 57 7.71 3.46 -2.36
N LEU A 58 7.00 4.12 -3.30
CA LEU A 58 6.44 5.44 -3.05
C LEU A 58 5.34 5.38 -1.99
N LEU A 59 4.44 4.39 -2.05
CA LEU A 59 3.41 4.16 -1.04
C LEU A 59 4.04 3.91 0.34
N TYR A 60 5.05 3.04 0.41
CA TYR A 60 5.79 2.78 1.65
C TYR A 60 6.39 4.05 2.24
N LEU A 61 7.09 4.84 1.41
CA LEU A 61 7.69 6.09 1.84
C LEU A 61 6.64 7.06 2.39
N LYS A 62 5.51 7.23 1.69
CA LYS A 62 4.44 8.13 2.12
C LYS A 62 3.78 7.66 3.42
N ALA A 63 3.56 6.35 3.59
CA ALA A 63 3.08 5.78 4.86
C ALA A 63 4.04 6.09 6.03
N ARG A 64 5.35 5.96 5.81
CA ARG A 64 6.38 6.24 6.82
C ARG A 64 6.51 7.70 7.21
N LEU A 65 6.10 8.61 6.34
CA LEU A 65 6.16 10.05 6.58
C LEU A 65 4.91 10.60 7.27
N LEU A 66 3.84 9.79 7.40
CA LEU A 66 2.64 10.21 8.09
C LEU A 66 2.90 10.42 9.59
N PRO A 67 2.49 11.55 10.16
CA PRO A 67 2.51 11.73 11.61
C PRO A 67 1.47 10.82 12.28
N LYS A 68 1.75 10.40 13.50
CA LYS A 68 0.78 9.62 14.28
C LYS A 68 -0.43 10.47 14.63
N ALA A 69 -1.61 9.91 14.44
CA ALA A 69 -2.88 10.46 14.84
C ALA A 69 -3.59 9.48 15.78
N THR A 70 -4.68 9.91 16.39
CA THR A 70 -5.52 9.11 17.29
C THR A 70 -6.92 8.99 16.69
N GLU A 71 -7.58 7.88 16.98
CA GLU A 71 -8.98 7.68 16.59
C GLU A 71 -9.89 8.75 17.23
N GLU A 72 -10.92 9.12 16.49
CA GLU A 72 -11.91 10.14 16.89
C GLU A 72 -13.31 9.55 17.10
N MET A 73 -13.57 8.35 16.57
CA MET A 73 -14.87 7.67 16.68
C MET A 73 -14.81 6.46 17.62
N ASP A 74 -15.98 6.10 18.15
CA ASP A 74 -16.18 4.80 18.79
C ASP A 74 -16.55 3.76 17.72
N GLY A 75 -15.58 3.04 17.18
CA GLY A 75 -15.80 1.99 16.18
C GLY A 75 -14.72 1.96 15.10
N TYR A 76 -14.88 1.03 14.17
CA TYR A 76 -13.93 0.84 13.07
C TYR A 76 -14.47 1.45 11.78
N PRO A 77 -13.59 1.97 10.88
CA PRO A 77 -13.97 2.37 9.55
C PRO A 77 -14.64 1.24 8.77
N GLU A 78 -15.52 1.58 7.85
CA GLU A 78 -16.22 0.60 7.02
C GLU A 78 -15.25 -0.14 6.09
N ARG A 79 -15.48 -1.45 5.92
CA ARG A 79 -14.77 -2.28 4.95
C ARG A 79 -15.59 -2.36 3.67
N PHE A 80 -15.00 -1.95 2.56
CA PHE A 80 -15.64 -1.86 1.25
C PHE A 80 -15.24 -3.00 0.32
N VAL A 81 -13.99 -3.45 0.42
CA VAL A 81 -13.49 -4.52 -0.44
C VAL A 81 -14.15 -5.84 -0.06
N THR A 82 -14.93 -6.37 -0.99
CA THR A 82 -15.58 -7.67 -0.83
C THR A 82 -14.60 -8.81 -1.11
N GLU A 83 -14.91 -10.03 -0.61
CA GLU A 83 -14.15 -11.23 -0.92
C GLU A 83 -14.03 -11.48 -2.44
N TYR A 84 -15.11 -11.17 -3.18
CA TYR A 84 -15.12 -11.30 -4.64
C TYR A 84 -14.14 -10.32 -5.31
N GLU A 85 -14.10 -9.07 -4.89
CA GLU A 85 -13.19 -8.06 -5.44
C GLU A 85 -11.73 -8.39 -5.09
N TYR A 86 -11.49 -8.81 -3.85
CA TYR A 86 -10.17 -9.28 -3.42
C TYR A 86 -9.68 -10.44 -4.28
N GLU A 87 -10.50 -11.49 -4.43
CA GLU A 87 -10.12 -12.68 -5.17
C GLU A 87 -9.98 -12.41 -6.68
N SER A 88 -10.83 -11.55 -7.25
CA SER A 88 -10.70 -11.10 -8.64
C SER A 88 -9.37 -10.38 -8.87
N MET A 89 -8.99 -9.48 -7.97
CA MET A 89 -7.72 -8.77 -8.02
C MET A 89 -6.54 -9.73 -7.94
N ARG A 90 -6.55 -10.62 -6.95
CA ARG A 90 -5.52 -11.64 -6.75
C ARG A 90 -5.34 -12.50 -8.00
N GLN A 91 -6.44 -12.99 -8.58
CA GLN A 91 -6.41 -13.84 -9.77
C GLN A 91 -5.88 -13.10 -11.00
N ALA A 92 -6.27 -11.85 -11.22
CA ALA A 92 -5.78 -11.04 -12.33
C ALA A 92 -4.24 -10.89 -12.29
N ILE A 93 -3.70 -10.61 -11.09
CA ILE A 93 -2.25 -10.51 -10.89
C ILE A 93 -1.57 -11.87 -11.06
N ALA A 94 -2.12 -12.93 -10.46
CA ALA A 94 -1.57 -14.28 -10.56
C ALA A 94 -1.51 -14.77 -12.01
N GLN A 95 -2.55 -14.52 -12.81
CA GLN A 95 -2.56 -14.85 -14.23
C GLN A 95 -1.50 -14.09 -15.02
N LYS A 96 -1.30 -12.81 -14.69
CA LYS A 96 -0.30 -11.97 -15.32
C LYS A 96 1.13 -12.44 -15.04
N LEU A 97 1.43 -12.84 -13.82
CA LEU A 97 2.76 -13.29 -13.41
C LEU A 97 3.01 -14.78 -13.74
N GLY A 98 1.96 -15.58 -13.83
CA GLY A 98 2.06 -17.01 -14.16
C GLY A 98 2.88 -17.78 -13.10
N SER A 99 3.87 -18.54 -13.56
CA SER A 99 4.77 -19.31 -12.67
C SER A 99 5.62 -18.45 -11.76
N ASP A 100 5.82 -17.19 -12.10
CA ASP A 100 6.68 -16.25 -11.35
C ASP A 100 5.92 -15.51 -10.23
N ASP A 101 4.63 -15.82 -10.06
CA ASP A 101 3.85 -15.33 -8.94
C ASP A 101 4.33 -15.91 -7.59
N ALA A 102 4.84 -17.15 -7.60
CA ALA A 102 5.35 -17.81 -6.40
C ALA A 102 6.79 -17.43 -6.11
N TYR A 103 7.08 -17.07 -4.87
CA TYR A 103 8.43 -16.81 -4.38
C TYR A 103 8.66 -17.43 -3.00
N LEU A 104 9.93 -17.56 -2.62
CA LEU A 104 10.30 -18.02 -1.27
C LEU A 104 10.39 -16.85 -0.32
N GLU A 105 9.53 -16.87 0.68
CA GLU A 105 9.52 -15.84 1.72
C GLU A 105 10.70 -16.05 2.67
N VAL A 106 11.38 -14.95 2.99
CA VAL A 106 12.50 -14.90 3.94
C VAL A 106 12.10 -14.01 5.12
N PHE A 107 12.65 -14.26 6.30
CA PHE A 107 12.39 -13.52 7.54
C PHE A 107 11.03 -13.82 8.21
N VAL A 108 10.50 -15.01 8.05
CA VAL A 108 9.35 -15.49 8.84
C VAL A 108 9.86 -16.00 10.19
N GLU A 109 9.16 -15.68 11.29
CA GLU A 109 9.56 -16.13 12.63
C GLU A 109 9.66 -17.66 12.74
N ASP A 110 8.79 -18.37 12.04
CA ASP A 110 8.75 -19.82 12.00
C ASP A 110 9.98 -20.44 11.33
N MET A 111 10.73 -19.71 10.51
CA MET A 111 12.01 -20.18 9.93
C MET A 111 13.11 -20.40 10.98
N ARG A 112 12.93 -19.94 12.22
CA ARG A 112 13.82 -20.29 13.33
C ARG A 112 13.69 -21.74 13.77
N TYR A 113 12.56 -22.38 13.40
CA TYR A 113 12.20 -23.72 13.84
C TYR A 113 12.01 -24.72 12.69
N SER A 114 12.09 -24.25 11.45
CA SER A 114 11.95 -25.08 10.25
C SER A 114 13.00 -24.69 9.21
N ASP A 115 13.69 -25.69 8.67
CA ASP A 115 14.65 -25.52 7.56
C ASP A 115 13.93 -25.44 6.19
N GLU A 116 12.61 -25.52 6.15
CA GLU A 116 11.84 -25.46 4.90
C GLU A 116 11.40 -24.02 4.61
N PRO A 117 11.72 -23.48 3.42
CA PRO A 117 11.27 -22.15 3.01
C PRO A 117 9.76 -22.14 2.79
N ILE A 118 9.10 -21.06 3.20
CA ILE A 118 7.67 -20.86 2.99
C ILE A 118 7.46 -20.26 1.61
N THR A 119 6.57 -20.87 0.83
CA THR A 119 6.14 -20.30 -0.45
C THR A 119 5.10 -19.22 -0.20
N ALA A 120 5.32 -18.05 -0.75
CA ALA A 120 4.38 -16.93 -0.76
C ALA A 120 4.08 -16.49 -2.21
N PHE A 121 3.03 -15.71 -2.40
CA PHE A 121 2.60 -15.25 -3.71
C PHE A 121 2.61 -13.72 -3.80
N ILE A 122 3.16 -13.21 -4.90
CA ILE A 122 3.19 -11.75 -5.18
C ILE A 122 1.75 -11.23 -5.28
N SER A 123 0.88 -11.97 -5.98
CA SER A 123 -0.52 -11.62 -6.19
C SER A 123 -1.29 -11.48 -4.87
N GLU A 124 -1.08 -12.39 -3.94
CA GLU A 124 -1.73 -12.40 -2.63
C GLU A 124 -1.28 -11.20 -1.79
N ASN A 125 0.02 -10.95 -1.73
CA ASN A 125 0.55 -9.82 -0.98
C ASN A 125 0.12 -8.46 -1.57
N ILE A 126 0.04 -8.33 -2.91
CA ILE A 126 -0.46 -7.10 -3.55
C ILE A 126 -1.96 -6.94 -3.31
N ALA A 127 -2.75 -8.02 -3.33
CA ALA A 127 -4.18 -7.97 -3.04
C ALA A 127 -4.46 -7.55 -1.58
N ASP A 128 -3.64 -8.00 -0.63
CA ASP A 128 -3.72 -7.57 0.77
C ASP A 128 -3.42 -6.07 0.92
N ILE A 129 -2.39 -5.57 0.23
CA ILE A 129 -2.10 -4.14 0.20
C ILE A 129 -3.27 -3.36 -0.42
N TYR A 130 -3.78 -3.84 -1.56
CA TYR A 130 -4.92 -3.23 -2.25
C TYR A 130 -6.13 -3.10 -1.35
N GLN A 131 -6.49 -4.17 -0.62
CA GLN A 131 -7.64 -4.15 0.29
C GLN A 131 -7.53 -3.02 1.31
N GLU A 132 -6.40 -2.89 1.99
CA GLU A 132 -6.22 -1.88 3.03
C GLU A 132 -6.23 -0.44 2.47
N VAL A 133 -5.56 -0.20 1.34
CA VAL A 133 -5.53 1.15 0.76
C VAL A 133 -6.81 1.50 0.01
N LYS A 134 -7.56 0.52 -0.51
CA LYS A 134 -8.87 0.73 -1.14
C LYS A 134 -9.92 1.09 -0.09
N ASP A 135 -9.97 0.37 1.02
CA ASP A 135 -10.86 0.68 2.14
C ASP A 135 -10.59 2.10 2.67
N LEU A 136 -9.32 2.48 2.83
CA LEU A 136 -8.95 3.86 3.15
C LEU A 136 -9.50 4.84 2.11
N ALA A 137 -9.26 4.60 0.82
CA ALA A 137 -9.68 5.51 -0.24
C ALA A 137 -11.20 5.71 -0.27
N CYS A 138 -11.98 4.63 -0.06
CA CYS A 138 -13.45 4.68 0.01
C CYS A 138 -13.92 5.48 1.22
N ASN A 139 -13.38 5.24 2.40
CA ASN A 139 -13.71 6.01 3.61
C ASN A 139 -13.34 7.50 3.44
N TYR A 140 -12.22 7.78 2.79
CA TYR A 140 -11.79 9.16 2.56
C TYR A 140 -12.72 9.95 1.62
N GLN A 141 -13.43 9.26 0.72
CA GLN A 141 -14.43 9.86 -0.16
C GLN A 141 -15.68 10.36 0.56
N THR A 142 -15.96 9.90 1.78
CA THR A 142 -17.12 10.36 2.58
C THR A 142 -17.04 11.85 2.90
N ARG A 143 -15.81 12.40 2.98
CA ARG A 143 -15.52 13.78 3.39
C ARG A 143 -15.95 14.12 4.82
N GLU A 144 -16.18 13.11 5.64
CA GLU A 144 -16.42 13.25 7.08
C GLU A 144 -15.08 13.14 7.81
N GLU A 145 -14.65 14.22 8.46
CA GLU A 145 -13.30 14.35 9.03
C GLU A 145 -12.95 13.21 9.99
N ALA A 146 -13.86 12.84 10.88
CA ALA A 146 -13.65 11.74 11.81
C ALA A 146 -13.50 10.37 11.09
N VAL A 147 -14.33 10.10 10.05
CA VAL A 147 -14.24 8.87 9.25
C VAL A 147 -12.91 8.82 8.48
N MET A 148 -12.53 9.94 7.86
CA MET A 148 -11.25 10.05 7.14
C MET A 148 -10.05 9.85 8.07
N ASN A 149 -10.11 10.44 9.27
CA ASN A 149 -9.06 10.31 10.27
C ASN A 149 -8.90 8.87 10.73
N ASP A 150 -9.98 8.22 11.12
CA ASP A 150 -9.94 6.87 11.66
C ASP A 150 -9.59 5.83 10.58
N ALA A 151 -9.96 6.08 9.32
CA ALA A 151 -9.51 5.29 8.20
C ALA A 151 -7.98 5.40 7.96
N LEU A 152 -7.40 6.61 8.12
CA LEU A 152 -5.95 6.80 8.06
C LEU A 152 -5.25 6.09 9.21
N VAL A 153 -5.76 6.23 10.45
CA VAL A 153 -5.20 5.57 11.64
C VAL A 153 -5.22 4.06 11.46
N SER A 154 -6.38 3.48 11.12
CA SER A 154 -6.54 2.04 10.91
C SER A 154 -5.62 1.51 9.79
N CYS A 155 -5.53 2.23 8.66
CA CYS A 155 -4.65 1.84 7.56
C CYS A 155 -3.17 1.87 7.97
N LEU A 156 -2.75 2.84 8.78
CA LEU A 156 -1.38 2.92 9.30
C LEU A 156 -1.07 1.84 10.33
N GLU A 157 -2.00 1.49 11.20
CA GLU A 157 -1.84 0.37 12.12
C GLU A 157 -1.68 -0.95 11.35
N ALA A 158 -2.51 -1.17 10.33
CA ALA A 158 -2.38 -2.30 9.43
C ALA A 158 -1.04 -2.28 8.66
N PHE A 159 -0.53 -1.08 8.29
CA PHE A 159 0.80 -0.93 7.70
C PHE A 159 1.90 -1.42 8.65
N GLU A 160 1.87 -0.97 9.90
CA GLU A 160 2.88 -1.34 10.90
C GLU A 160 2.83 -2.86 11.22
N GLN A 161 1.65 -3.48 11.23
CA GLN A 161 1.45 -4.86 11.66
C GLN A 161 1.52 -5.89 10.51
N HIS A 162 1.10 -5.51 9.29
CA HIS A 162 0.87 -6.46 8.21
C HIS A 162 1.38 -6.01 6.85
N TRP A 163 0.69 -5.06 6.19
CA TRP A 163 0.92 -4.84 4.78
C TRP A 163 2.23 -4.14 4.45
N GLY A 164 2.82 -3.43 5.39
CA GLY A 164 4.15 -2.85 5.22
C GLY A 164 5.22 -3.90 5.00
N GLN A 165 5.15 -5.01 5.74
CA GLN A 165 6.06 -6.16 5.56
C GLN A 165 5.79 -6.87 4.23
N LYS A 166 4.52 -7.10 3.88
CA LYS A 166 4.13 -7.72 2.60
C LYS A 166 4.63 -6.92 1.41
N LEU A 167 4.53 -5.58 1.49
CA LEU A 167 5.05 -4.68 0.47
C LEU A 167 6.58 -4.85 0.29
N LEU A 168 7.34 -4.89 1.37
CA LEU A 168 8.80 -5.10 1.29
C LEU A 168 9.14 -6.47 0.71
N ASN A 169 8.37 -7.50 1.06
CA ASN A 169 8.60 -8.86 0.59
C ASN A 169 8.42 -8.99 -0.92
N VAL A 170 7.42 -8.33 -1.52
CA VAL A 170 7.17 -8.39 -2.97
C VAL A 170 8.13 -7.55 -3.82
N LEU A 171 8.76 -6.53 -3.25
CA LEU A 171 9.70 -5.70 -4.01
C LEU A 171 10.89 -6.49 -4.54
N ARG A 172 11.40 -7.44 -3.76
CA ARG A 172 12.55 -8.24 -4.14
C ARG A 172 12.28 -9.16 -5.34
N PRO A 173 11.23 -10.02 -5.34
CA PRO A 173 10.90 -10.82 -6.51
C PRO A 173 10.51 -9.96 -7.71
N LEU A 174 9.75 -8.89 -7.55
CA LEU A 174 9.42 -7.98 -8.65
C LEU A 174 10.67 -7.37 -9.30
N HIS A 175 11.65 -6.94 -8.49
CA HIS A 175 12.91 -6.44 -9.02
C HIS A 175 13.68 -7.52 -9.79
N THR A 176 13.68 -8.76 -9.31
CA THR A 176 14.31 -9.87 -10.04
C THR A 176 13.63 -10.10 -11.40
N LEU A 177 12.29 -10.05 -11.43
CA LEU A 177 11.52 -10.21 -12.67
C LEU A 177 11.77 -9.08 -13.66
N SER A 178 11.96 -7.84 -13.22
CA SER A 178 12.23 -6.72 -14.13
C SER A 178 13.53 -6.84 -14.88
N LEU A 179 14.49 -7.61 -14.35
CA LEU A 179 15.78 -7.86 -15.04
C LEU A 179 15.70 -8.95 -16.12
N HIS A 180 14.60 -9.73 -16.17
CA HIS A 180 14.41 -10.87 -17.08
C HIS A 180 13.25 -10.65 -18.06
N VAL A 181 12.76 -9.42 -18.19
CA VAL A 181 11.63 -9.10 -19.09
C VAL A 181 11.99 -9.26 -20.58
N ASP A 182 13.28 -9.21 -20.93
CA ASP A 182 13.77 -9.23 -22.33
C ASP A 182 14.13 -10.66 -22.84
N GLU A 183 13.87 -11.71 -22.05
CA GLU A 183 14.05 -13.10 -22.45
C GLU A 183 12.71 -13.79 -22.79
#